data_1a463e4c03ff50d82f4f307d89c50408
#
_entry.id   1a463e4c03ff50d82f4f307d89c50408
#
_cell.length_a   1.000
_cell.length_b   1.000
_cell.length_c   1.000
_cell.angle_alpha   90.00
_cell.angle_beta   90.00
_cell.angle_gamma   90.00
#
_symmetry.space_group_name_H-M   'P 1'
#
loop_
_entity.id
_entity.type
_entity.pdbx_description
1 polymer ?
#
loop_
_entity_poly.entity_id
_entity_poly.type
_entity_poly.pdbx_seq_one_letter_code
_entity_poly.pdbx_strand_id
1 'polypeptide(L)'
;MAKKAPRRTAQRILEVTLDLFNRFGEPNVSTTAISAELGISPGNLYYHYPAKDALINTLFDQYEEALNGLLQASDSVHNVEDAWFFLHTLFELIWEYRFLYRDLNDLLSKNRRLETHFQAVLHRKEKAVHTMLEGMQQAHALLPGTETRAALPTTATSMVVVLTYWLSYEYVRDPRHALEPGNAHHALLRGARHVLNLLEPYLEATQRAHLQALAQVYAPTAG
;
A
#
# COMPACT_ATOMS: atom_id res chain seq x y z
N MET A 1 17.09 -30.07 -23.31
CA MET A 1 16.64 -29.03 -22.36
C MET A 1 15.40 -28.37 -22.94
N ALA A 2 14.23 -28.50 -22.30
CA ALA A 2 13.00 -27.89 -22.77
C ALA A 2 13.10 -26.37 -22.64
N LYS A 3 12.89 -25.63 -23.74
CA LYS A 3 12.85 -24.18 -23.80
C LYS A 3 11.68 -23.71 -22.95
N LYS A 4 11.93 -23.15 -21.75
CA LYS A 4 10.88 -22.55 -20.88
C LYS A 4 10.11 -21.51 -21.68
N ALA A 5 8.76 -21.56 -21.64
CA ALA A 5 7.92 -20.64 -22.38
C ALA A 5 8.27 -19.18 -22.05
N PRO A 6 8.40 -18.27 -23.04
CA PRO A 6 8.84 -16.87 -22.83
C PRO A 6 8.03 -16.12 -21.76
N ARG A 7 6.72 -16.38 -21.68
CA ARG A 7 5.81 -15.79 -20.68
C ARG A 7 6.18 -16.14 -19.24
N ARG A 8 6.66 -17.37 -18.99
CA ARG A 8 7.07 -17.82 -17.65
C ARG A 8 8.40 -17.16 -17.22
N THR A 9 9.29 -16.87 -18.17
CA THR A 9 10.55 -16.16 -17.89
C THR A 9 10.27 -14.70 -17.56
N ALA A 10 9.42 -14.00 -18.32
CA ALA A 10 9.05 -12.62 -18.07
C ALA A 10 8.43 -12.43 -16.66
N GLN A 11 7.53 -13.35 -16.28
CA GLN A 11 6.92 -13.30 -14.95
C GLN A 11 7.96 -13.52 -13.84
N ARG A 12 8.86 -14.49 -13.98
CA ARG A 12 9.94 -14.70 -13.00
C ARG A 12 10.89 -13.49 -12.87
N ILE A 13 11.14 -12.79 -13.97
CA ILE A 13 11.93 -11.55 -13.93
C ILE A 13 11.22 -10.52 -13.05
N LEU A 14 9.92 -10.33 -13.19
CA LEU A 14 9.16 -9.38 -12.35
C LEU A 14 9.15 -9.78 -10.87
N GLU A 15 8.92 -11.05 -10.55
CA GLU A 15 8.91 -11.56 -9.18
C GLU A 15 10.25 -11.29 -8.47
N VAL A 16 11.37 -11.64 -9.12
CA VAL A 16 12.70 -11.38 -8.56
C VAL A 16 13.02 -9.89 -8.51
N THR A 17 12.59 -9.11 -9.50
CA THR A 17 12.77 -7.65 -9.49
C THR A 17 12.03 -7.02 -8.32
N LEU A 18 10.77 -7.42 -8.08
CA LEU A 18 9.97 -6.95 -6.96
C LEU A 18 10.63 -7.28 -5.62
N ASP A 19 11.10 -8.51 -5.43
CA ASP A 19 11.82 -8.90 -4.21
C ASP A 19 13.08 -8.05 -4.00
N LEU A 20 13.92 -7.90 -5.01
CA LEU A 20 15.14 -7.11 -4.92
C LEU A 20 14.86 -5.63 -4.63
N PHE A 21 13.88 -5.03 -5.33
CA PHE A 21 13.48 -3.64 -5.09
C PHE A 21 12.93 -3.45 -3.68
N ASN A 22 12.14 -4.38 -3.20
CA ASN A 22 11.58 -4.35 -1.85
C ASN A 22 12.64 -4.48 -0.75
N ARG A 23 13.69 -5.28 -0.98
CA ARG A 23 14.78 -5.51 -0.01
C ARG A 23 15.81 -4.39 -0.01
N PHE A 24 16.25 -3.98 -1.18
CA PHE A 24 17.41 -3.09 -1.30
C PHE A 24 17.05 -1.66 -1.71
N GLY A 25 15.82 -1.43 -2.17
CA GLY A 25 15.39 -0.18 -2.79
C GLY A 25 15.68 -0.13 -4.29
N GLU A 26 14.78 0.47 -5.02
CA GLU A 26 14.90 0.57 -6.47
C GLU A 26 16.24 1.21 -6.91
N PRO A 27 16.71 2.33 -6.33
CA PRO A 27 17.94 2.98 -6.77
C PRO A 27 19.19 2.10 -6.65
N ASN A 28 19.19 1.14 -5.73
CA ASN A 28 20.36 0.29 -5.44
C ASN A 28 20.37 -1.04 -6.24
N VAL A 29 19.37 -1.30 -7.05
CA VAL A 29 19.26 -2.54 -7.83
C VAL A 29 19.46 -2.28 -9.30
N SER A 30 20.49 -2.89 -9.88
CA SER A 30 20.77 -2.82 -11.33
C SER A 30 20.12 -3.99 -12.07
N THR A 31 19.91 -3.83 -13.39
CA THR A 31 19.45 -4.93 -14.26
C THR A 31 20.45 -6.09 -14.31
N THR A 32 21.74 -5.80 -14.11
CA THR A 32 22.79 -6.83 -13.99
C THR A 32 22.61 -7.64 -12.70
N ALA A 33 22.30 -7.00 -11.58
CA ALA A 33 22.01 -7.69 -10.32
C ALA A 33 20.78 -8.61 -10.45
N ILE A 34 19.70 -8.12 -11.10
CA ILE A 34 18.49 -8.92 -11.37
C ILE A 34 18.83 -10.14 -12.25
N SER A 35 19.63 -9.94 -13.30
CA SER A 35 20.04 -11.04 -14.19
C SER A 35 20.87 -12.09 -13.45
N ALA A 36 21.79 -11.66 -12.59
CA ALA A 36 22.65 -12.55 -11.78
C ALA A 36 21.81 -13.38 -10.81
N GLU A 37 20.86 -12.75 -10.09
CA GLU A 37 19.95 -13.44 -9.15
C GLU A 37 19.11 -14.51 -9.86
N LEU A 38 18.69 -14.25 -11.09
CA LEU A 38 17.92 -15.20 -11.93
C LEU A 38 18.76 -16.28 -12.57
N GLY A 39 20.09 -16.13 -12.62
CA GLY A 39 20.98 -17.02 -13.38
C GLY A 39 20.76 -16.94 -14.89
N ILE A 40 20.40 -15.75 -15.41
CA ILE A 40 20.22 -15.50 -16.86
C ILE A 40 21.22 -14.45 -17.37
N SER A 41 21.45 -14.45 -18.69
CA SER A 41 22.28 -13.38 -19.26
C SER A 41 21.55 -12.04 -19.25
N PRO A 42 22.27 -10.89 -19.14
CA PRO A 42 21.68 -9.55 -19.29
C PRO A 42 20.93 -9.39 -20.61
N GLY A 43 21.42 -9.97 -21.70
CA GLY A 43 20.74 -9.95 -23.00
C GLY A 43 19.37 -10.66 -22.98
N ASN A 44 19.22 -11.72 -22.17
CA ASN A 44 17.93 -12.39 -22.00
C ASN A 44 16.96 -11.51 -21.19
N LEU A 45 17.43 -10.80 -20.18
CA LEU A 45 16.60 -9.84 -19.44
C LEU A 45 16.14 -8.71 -20.37
N TYR A 46 17.05 -8.08 -21.12
CA TYR A 46 16.72 -6.99 -22.05
C TYR A 46 15.80 -7.41 -23.20
N TYR A 47 15.79 -8.68 -23.57
CA TYR A 47 14.82 -9.23 -24.53
C TYR A 47 13.39 -9.12 -24.02
N HIS A 48 13.18 -9.30 -22.70
CA HIS A 48 11.86 -9.20 -22.06
C HIS A 48 11.54 -7.78 -21.62
N TYR A 49 12.51 -7.08 -21.04
CA TYR A 49 12.38 -5.73 -20.49
C TYR A 49 13.57 -4.87 -20.94
N PRO A 50 13.38 -4.00 -21.95
CA PRO A 50 14.47 -3.30 -22.63
C PRO A 50 15.17 -2.25 -21.75
N ALA A 51 14.56 -1.89 -20.62
CA ALA A 51 15.12 -0.93 -19.65
C ALA A 51 14.62 -1.25 -18.24
N LYS A 52 15.31 -0.73 -17.23
CA LYS A 52 14.87 -0.80 -15.83
C LYS A 52 13.50 -0.16 -15.63
N ASP A 53 13.24 0.96 -16.31
CA ASP A 53 11.94 1.64 -16.27
C ASP A 53 10.80 0.74 -16.77
N ALA A 54 11.04 -0.15 -17.72
CA ALA A 54 10.03 -1.10 -18.18
C ALA A 54 9.63 -2.09 -17.08
N LEU A 55 10.58 -2.51 -16.22
CA LEU A 55 10.32 -3.33 -15.04
C LEU A 55 9.49 -2.56 -14.01
N ILE A 56 9.92 -1.33 -13.70
CA ILE A 56 9.21 -0.45 -12.75
C ILE A 56 7.77 -0.21 -13.21
N ASN A 57 7.59 0.16 -14.47
CA ASN A 57 6.28 0.44 -15.04
C ASN A 57 5.36 -0.79 -15.02
N THR A 58 5.90 -1.98 -15.34
CA THR A 58 5.10 -3.22 -15.31
C THR A 58 4.71 -3.62 -13.88
N LEU A 59 5.60 -3.48 -12.92
CA LEU A 59 5.28 -3.71 -11.50
C LEU A 59 4.25 -2.70 -11.00
N PHE A 60 4.35 -1.45 -11.45
CA PHE A 60 3.36 -0.42 -11.11
C PHE A 60 1.99 -0.72 -11.72
N ASP A 61 1.93 -1.21 -12.97
CA ASP A 61 0.67 -1.63 -13.61
C ASP A 61 0.00 -2.77 -12.81
N GLN A 62 0.77 -3.75 -12.35
CA GLN A 62 0.26 -4.84 -11.49
C GLN A 62 -0.28 -4.30 -10.15
N TYR A 63 0.46 -3.37 -9.54
CA TYR A 63 0.00 -2.68 -8.34
C TYR A 63 -1.31 -1.92 -8.58
N GLU A 64 -1.42 -1.15 -9.66
CA GLU A 64 -2.65 -0.40 -9.99
C GLU A 64 -3.85 -1.32 -10.20
N GLU A 65 -3.66 -2.44 -10.90
CA GLU A 65 -4.71 -3.43 -11.12
C GLU A 65 -5.21 -4.04 -9.80
N ALA A 66 -4.29 -4.47 -8.94
CA ALA A 66 -4.62 -5.00 -7.62
C ALA A 66 -5.31 -3.94 -6.74
N LEU A 67 -4.79 -2.71 -6.73
CA LEU A 67 -5.39 -1.60 -5.99
C LEU A 67 -6.82 -1.31 -6.46
N ASN A 68 -7.04 -1.26 -7.77
CA ASN A 68 -8.37 -0.99 -8.32
C ASN A 68 -9.40 -2.05 -7.88
N GLY A 69 -9.00 -3.33 -7.89
CA GLY A 69 -9.84 -4.42 -7.38
C GLY A 69 -10.18 -4.27 -5.90
N LEU A 70 -9.17 -3.92 -5.08
CA LEU A 70 -9.34 -3.75 -3.64
C LEU A 70 -10.22 -2.55 -3.30
N LEU A 71 -10.02 -1.41 -3.97
CA LEU A 71 -10.77 -0.18 -3.66
C LEU A 71 -12.27 -0.32 -3.92
N GLN A 72 -12.72 -1.26 -4.76
CA GLN A 72 -14.15 -1.54 -4.96
C GLN A 72 -14.83 -2.06 -3.67
N ALA A 73 -14.09 -2.69 -2.76
CA ALA A 73 -14.64 -3.16 -1.50
C ALA A 73 -15.05 -2.03 -0.54
N SER A 74 -14.69 -0.77 -0.83
CA SER A 74 -15.08 0.38 -0.02
C SER A 74 -16.60 0.55 0.11
N ASP A 75 -17.36 0.11 -0.90
CA ASP A 75 -18.84 0.17 -0.90
C ASP A 75 -19.49 -0.76 0.13
N SER A 76 -18.75 -1.76 0.61
CA SER A 76 -19.23 -2.77 1.55
C SER A 76 -18.90 -2.44 3.01
N VAL A 77 -18.25 -1.32 3.28
CA VAL A 77 -17.80 -0.94 4.62
C VAL A 77 -18.90 -0.18 5.35
N HIS A 78 -19.39 -0.75 6.44
CA HIS A 78 -20.51 -0.17 7.21
C HIS A 78 -20.20 0.08 8.69
N ASN A 79 -19.11 -0.47 9.22
CA ASN A 79 -18.72 -0.40 10.63
C ASN A 79 -17.19 -0.37 10.77
N VAL A 80 -16.71 -0.26 12.01
CA VAL A 80 -15.28 -0.19 12.33
C VAL A 80 -14.53 -1.49 11.98
N GLU A 81 -15.16 -2.64 12.12
CA GLU A 81 -14.54 -3.94 11.82
C GLU A 81 -14.31 -4.07 10.30
N ASP A 82 -15.32 -3.72 9.49
CA ASP A 82 -15.20 -3.69 8.03
C ASP A 82 -14.09 -2.70 7.60
N ALA A 83 -14.06 -1.51 8.21
CA ALA A 83 -13.06 -0.49 7.94
C ALA A 83 -11.65 -0.97 8.32
N TRP A 84 -11.50 -1.66 9.45
CA TRP A 84 -10.25 -2.27 9.86
C TRP A 84 -9.76 -3.27 8.81
N PHE A 85 -10.63 -4.19 8.39
CA PHE A 85 -10.27 -5.21 7.39
C PHE A 85 -9.90 -4.57 6.05
N PHE A 86 -10.69 -3.62 5.57
CA PHE A 86 -10.42 -2.88 4.33
C PHE A 86 -9.05 -2.18 4.36
N LEU A 87 -8.78 -1.42 5.42
CA LEU A 87 -7.52 -0.69 5.57
C LEU A 87 -6.33 -1.63 5.77
N HIS A 88 -6.51 -2.72 6.50
CA HIS A 88 -5.46 -3.73 6.68
C HIS A 88 -5.06 -4.36 5.35
N THR A 89 -6.03 -4.80 4.54
CA THR A 89 -5.78 -5.36 3.21
C THR A 89 -5.10 -4.33 2.28
N LEU A 90 -5.46 -3.05 2.40
CA LEU A 90 -4.80 -1.98 1.66
C LEU A 90 -3.34 -1.81 2.09
N PHE A 91 -3.05 -1.91 3.39
CA PHE A 91 -1.67 -1.90 3.87
C PHE A 91 -0.87 -3.14 3.43
N GLU A 92 -1.49 -4.33 3.38
CA GLU A 92 -0.84 -5.54 2.83
C GLU A 92 -0.42 -5.34 1.38
N LEU A 93 -1.29 -4.77 0.54
CA LEU A 93 -0.96 -4.44 -0.85
C LEU A 93 0.17 -3.40 -0.93
N ILE A 94 0.13 -2.36 -0.09
CA ILE A 94 1.20 -1.37 0.00
C ILE A 94 2.53 -2.03 0.41
N TRP A 95 2.48 -2.99 1.31
CA TRP A 95 3.66 -3.74 1.74
C TRP A 95 4.22 -4.65 0.64
N GLU A 96 3.36 -5.29 -0.12
CA GLU A 96 3.77 -6.12 -1.26
C GLU A 96 4.60 -5.30 -2.26
N TYR A 97 4.19 -4.06 -2.51
CA TYR A 97 4.87 -3.13 -3.40
C TYR A 97 5.60 -1.99 -2.65
N ARG A 98 6.21 -2.30 -1.49
CA ARG A 98 6.75 -1.29 -0.56
C ARG A 98 7.87 -0.43 -1.14
N PHE A 99 8.57 -0.89 -2.17
CA PHE A 99 9.58 -0.08 -2.86
C PHE A 99 8.97 1.20 -3.46
N LEU A 100 7.73 1.14 -3.97
CA LEU A 100 7.02 2.31 -4.50
C LEU A 100 6.82 3.39 -3.43
N TYR A 101 6.50 2.97 -2.21
CA TYR A 101 6.16 3.87 -1.10
C TYR A 101 7.37 4.38 -0.33
N ARG A 102 8.42 3.55 -0.25
CA ARG A 102 9.66 3.94 0.39
C ARG A 102 10.37 5.05 -0.37
N ASP A 103 10.48 4.88 -1.67
CA ASP A 103 11.28 5.76 -2.53
C ASP A 103 10.37 6.64 -3.43
N LEU A 104 9.12 6.88 -3.01
CA LEU A 104 8.07 7.47 -3.84
C LEU A 104 8.47 8.77 -4.52
N ASN A 105 8.98 9.74 -3.76
CA ASN A 105 9.34 11.04 -4.31
C ASN A 105 10.48 10.96 -5.34
N ASP A 106 11.45 10.07 -5.11
CA ASP A 106 12.54 9.83 -6.04
C ASP A 106 12.04 9.18 -7.33
N LEU A 107 11.20 8.15 -7.21
CA LEU A 107 10.56 7.47 -8.35
C LEU A 107 9.70 8.44 -9.20
N LEU A 108 8.88 9.27 -8.57
CA LEU A 108 8.05 10.26 -9.27
C LEU A 108 8.92 11.30 -10.02
N SER A 109 10.04 11.71 -9.43
CA SER A 109 10.94 12.70 -10.07
C SER A 109 11.66 12.16 -11.31
N LYS A 110 11.84 10.82 -11.41
CA LYS A 110 12.61 10.15 -12.46
C LYS A 110 11.74 9.45 -13.51
N ASN A 111 10.54 9.05 -13.15
CA ASN A 111 9.65 8.27 -14.01
C ASN A 111 8.35 9.04 -14.31
N ARG A 112 8.27 9.60 -15.51
CA ARG A 112 7.13 10.41 -15.96
C ARG A 112 5.79 9.66 -15.93
N ARG A 113 5.80 8.34 -16.19
CA ARG A 113 4.60 7.53 -16.14
C ARG A 113 4.09 7.42 -14.70
N LEU A 114 4.97 7.10 -13.76
CA LEU A 114 4.60 7.05 -12.34
C LEU A 114 4.09 8.40 -11.84
N GLU A 115 4.75 9.50 -12.19
CA GLU A 115 4.32 10.86 -11.83
C GLU A 115 2.85 11.10 -12.21
N THR A 116 2.49 10.78 -13.45
CA THR A 116 1.13 11.02 -13.96
C THR A 116 0.10 10.06 -13.34
N HIS A 117 0.43 8.77 -13.25
CA HIS A 117 -0.51 7.75 -12.78
C HIS A 117 -0.68 7.76 -11.25
N PHE A 118 0.35 8.13 -10.50
CA PHE A 118 0.25 8.15 -9.04
C PHE A 118 -0.69 9.24 -8.52
N GLN A 119 -0.84 10.33 -9.25
CA GLN A 119 -1.88 11.33 -8.97
C GLN A 119 -3.28 10.71 -9.05
N ALA A 120 -3.53 9.88 -10.07
CA ALA A 120 -4.78 9.14 -10.19
C ALA A 120 -4.95 8.08 -9.08
N VAL A 121 -3.85 7.45 -8.62
CA VAL A 121 -3.86 6.55 -7.46
C VAL A 121 -4.33 7.27 -6.20
N LEU A 122 -3.80 8.46 -5.91
CA LEU A 122 -4.21 9.26 -4.76
C LEU A 122 -5.70 9.61 -4.82
N HIS A 123 -6.16 10.09 -5.97
CA HIS A 123 -7.56 10.43 -6.17
C HIS A 123 -8.50 9.23 -5.98
N ARG A 124 -8.14 8.04 -6.52
CA ARG A 124 -8.92 6.81 -6.32
C ARG A 124 -8.97 6.37 -4.86
N LYS A 125 -7.85 6.48 -4.12
CA LYS A 125 -7.82 6.21 -2.68
C LYS A 125 -8.72 7.18 -1.91
N GLU A 126 -8.64 8.48 -2.21
CA GLU A 126 -9.50 9.49 -1.58
C GLU A 126 -10.97 9.19 -1.81
N LYS A 127 -11.34 8.88 -3.05
CA LYS A 127 -12.71 8.50 -3.40
C LYS A 127 -13.17 7.25 -2.62
N ALA A 128 -12.35 6.19 -2.58
CA ALA A 128 -12.70 4.96 -1.87
C ALA A 128 -12.82 5.18 -0.35
N VAL A 129 -11.90 5.93 0.26
CA VAL A 129 -12.00 6.28 1.69
C VAL A 129 -13.23 7.13 1.96
N HIS A 130 -13.57 8.07 1.08
CA HIS A 130 -14.79 8.86 1.20
C HIS A 130 -16.04 7.98 1.12
N THR A 131 -16.12 7.07 0.15
CA THR A 131 -17.21 6.08 0.03
C THR A 131 -17.34 5.21 1.27
N MET A 132 -16.22 4.73 1.82
CA MET A 132 -16.18 4.00 3.10
C MET A 132 -16.82 4.82 4.22
N LEU A 133 -16.43 6.10 4.38
CA LEU A 133 -16.97 6.97 5.43
C LEU A 133 -18.45 7.27 5.24
N GLU A 134 -18.91 7.44 4.00
CA GLU A 134 -20.34 7.60 3.69
C GLU A 134 -21.13 6.34 4.04
N GLY A 135 -20.62 5.14 3.73
CA GLY A 135 -21.22 3.87 4.12
C GLY A 135 -21.36 3.72 5.62
N MET A 136 -20.28 4.04 6.37
CA MET A 136 -20.30 4.05 7.83
C MET A 136 -21.31 5.07 8.41
N GLN A 137 -21.44 6.24 7.79
CA GLN A 137 -22.41 7.25 8.20
C GLN A 137 -23.86 6.79 7.95
N GLN A 138 -24.13 6.18 6.79
CA GLN A 138 -25.46 5.63 6.45
C GLN A 138 -25.85 4.47 7.38
N ALA A 139 -24.88 3.67 7.81
CA ALA A 139 -25.05 2.59 8.77
C ALA A 139 -25.10 3.06 10.23
N HIS A 140 -25.10 4.36 10.50
CA HIS A 140 -25.08 4.96 11.85
C HIS A 140 -23.85 4.59 12.69
N ALA A 141 -22.75 4.20 12.07
CA ALA A 141 -21.49 3.93 12.75
C ALA A 141 -20.75 5.22 13.16
N LEU A 142 -21.10 6.35 12.53
CA LEU A 142 -20.58 7.68 12.85
C LEU A 142 -21.64 8.51 13.56
N LEU A 143 -21.18 9.46 14.40
CA LEU A 143 -22.03 10.42 15.09
C LEU A 143 -22.88 11.23 14.08
N PRO A 144 -24.18 11.41 14.33
CA PRO A 144 -25.02 12.23 13.49
C PRO A 144 -24.65 13.71 13.62
N GLY A 145 -24.87 14.50 12.58
CA GLY A 145 -24.76 15.96 12.63
C GLY A 145 -24.00 16.56 11.47
N THR A 146 -24.15 17.88 11.35
CA THR A 146 -23.52 18.67 10.29
C THR A 146 -22.02 18.81 10.48
N GLU A 147 -21.54 18.86 11.73
CA GLU A 147 -20.12 18.97 12.06
C GLU A 147 -19.36 17.70 11.65
N THR A 148 -19.86 16.52 12.00
CA THR A 148 -19.29 15.24 11.55
C THR A 148 -19.24 15.20 10.03
N ARG A 149 -20.35 15.48 9.36
CA ARG A 149 -20.42 15.46 7.89
C ARG A 149 -19.45 16.44 7.24
N ALA A 150 -19.27 17.63 7.80
CA ALA A 150 -18.33 18.63 7.29
C ALA A 150 -16.86 18.21 7.46
N ALA A 151 -16.55 17.40 8.47
CA ALA A 151 -15.20 16.92 8.74
C ALA A 151 -14.76 15.75 7.85
N LEU A 152 -15.70 14.94 7.32
CA LEU A 152 -15.39 13.70 6.58
C LEU A 152 -14.44 13.90 5.39
N PRO A 153 -14.59 14.93 4.52
CA PRO A 153 -13.67 15.11 3.40
C PRO A 153 -12.21 15.31 3.84
N THR A 154 -12.00 16.18 4.85
CA THR A 154 -10.65 16.43 5.39
C THR A 154 -10.10 15.19 6.09
N THR A 155 -10.93 14.45 6.80
CA THR A 155 -10.55 13.20 7.45
C THR A 155 -10.14 12.16 6.40
N ALA A 156 -10.89 12.01 5.30
CA ALA A 156 -10.54 11.12 4.20
C ALA A 156 -9.16 11.46 3.61
N THR A 157 -8.90 12.73 3.32
CA THR A 157 -7.58 13.16 2.83
C THR A 157 -6.49 12.86 3.86
N SER A 158 -6.71 13.12 5.15
CA SER A 158 -5.75 12.80 6.21
C SER A 158 -5.46 11.30 6.31
N MET A 159 -6.49 10.45 6.16
CA MET A 159 -6.33 9.00 6.11
C MET A 159 -5.47 8.58 4.91
N VAL A 160 -5.70 9.14 3.72
CA VAL A 160 -4.91 8.85 2.52
C VAL A 160 -3.46 9.32 2.67
N VAL A 161 -3.21 10.46 3.31
CA VAL A 161 -1.85 10.92 3.62
C VAL A 161 -1.14 9.90 4.50
N VAL A 162 -1.76 9.43 5.59
CA VAL A 162 -1.16 8.41 6.45
C VAL A 162 -0.94 7.11 5.67
N LEU A 163 -1.93 6.60 4.93
CA LEU A 163 -1.81 5.41 4.09
C LEU A 163 -0.65 5.50 3.09
N THR A 164 -0.41 6.68 2.54
CA THR A 164 0.61 6.87 1.50
C THR A 164 2.01 7.00 2.08
N TYR A 165 2.17 7.70 3.20
CA TYR A 165 3.50 8.01 3.75
C TYR A 165 3.86 7.18 4.99
N TRP A 166 3.01 6.24 5.42
CA TRP A 166 3.25 5.42 6.60
C TRP A 166 4.55 4.62 6.50
N LEU A 167 4.81 3.96 5.38
CA LEU A 167 6.04 3.19 5.22
C LEU A 167 7.29 4.07 5.16
N SER A 168 7.20 5.25 4.58
CA SER A 168 8.29 6.24 4.62
C SER A 168 8.57 6.69 6.07
N TYR A 169 7.51 6.91 6.86
CA TYR A 169 7.65 7.24 8.28
C TYR A 169 8.32 6.09 9.06
N GLU A 170 7.86 4.84 8.89
CA GLU A 170 8.45 3.67 9.54
C GLU A 170 9.93 3.52 9.14
N TYR A 171 10.25 3.70 7.87
CA TYR A 171 11.63 3.64 7.37
C TYR A 171 12.52 4.73 7.99
N VAL A 172 12.04 5.98 8.09
CA VAL A 172 12.80 7.06 8.74
C VAL A 172 13.02 6.78 10.22
N ARG A 173 12.03 6.17 10.90
CA ARG A 173 12.11 5.81 12.32
C ARG A 173 13.12 4.69 12.60
N ASP A 174 13.15 3.67 11.73
CA ASP A 174 14.09 2.53 11.85
C ASP A 174 14.58 2.09 10.45
N PRO A 175 15.59 2.77 9.89
CA PRO A 175 16.03 2.53 8.51
C PRO A 175 16.58 1.12 8.27
N ARG A 176 17.02 0.44 9.32
CA ARG A 176 17.65 -0.88 9.20
C ARG A 176 16.66 -2.02 9.21
N HIS A 177 15.57 -1.90 9.98
CA HIS A 177 14.70 -3.04 10.25
C HIS A 177 13.24 -2.82 9.81
N ALA A 178 12.81 -1.57 9.63
CA ALA A 178 11.40 -1.25 9.40
C ALA A 178 10.76 -2.03 8.23
N LEU A 179 11.53 -2.26 7.15
CA LEU A 179 11.03 -2.93 5.94
C LEU A 179 11.47 -4.40 5.82
N GLU A 180 12.04 -4.97 6.89
CA GLU A 180 12.31 -6.41 6.92
C GLU A 180 11.01 -7.22 7.02
N PRO A 181 10.91 -8.39 6.34
CA PRO A 181 9.69 -9.19 6.36
C PRO A 181 9.21 -9.56 7.78
N GLY A 182 10.11 -9.76 8.72
CA GLY A 182 9.78 -10.08 10.12
C GLY A 182 9.04 -8.94 10.84
N ASN A 183 9.17 -7.70 10.40
CA ASN A 183 8.53 -6.52 10.98
C ASN A 183 7.25 -6.10 10.25
N ALA A 184 6.92 -6.74 9.11
CA ALA A 184 5.76 -6.42 8.29
C ALA A 184 4.48 -6.31 9.10
N HIS A 185 4.13 -7.39 9.80
CA HIS A 185 2.89 -7.47 10.56
C HIS A 185 2.74 -6.32 11.55
N HIS A 186 3.77 -6.01 12.33
CA HIS A 186 3.71 -4.92 13.30
C HIS A 186 3.61 -3.54 12.64
N ALA A 187 4.32 -3.31 11.52
CA ALA A 187 4.26 -2.03 10.81
C ALA A 187 2.87 -1.80 10.20
N LEU A 188 2.25 -2.84 9.61
CA LEU A 188 0.92 -2.77 9.01
C LEU A 188 -0.16 -2.53 10.06
N LEU A 189 -0.12 -3.25 11.18
CA LEU A 189 -1.08 -3.09 12.28
C LEU A 189 -1.01 -1.68 12.89
N ARG A 190 0.21 -1.16 13.10
CA ARG A 190 0.37 0.23 13.58
C ARG A 190 -0.22 1.21 12.57
N GLY A 191 0.05 1.03 11.26
CA GLY A 191 -0.49 1.88 10.21
C GLY A 191 -2.02 1.90 10.20
N ALA A 192 -2.65 0.72 10.18
CA ALA A 192 -4.11 0.59 10.21
C ALA A 192 -4.72 1.26 11.46
N ARG A 193 -4.10 1.05 12.62
CA ARG A 193 -4.52 1.71 13.87
C ARG A 193 -4.43 3.23 13.78
N HIS A 194 -3.32 3.78 13.26
CA HIS A 194 -3.16 5.23 13.14
C HIS A 194 -4.18 5.84 12.18
N VAL A 195 -4.46 5.17 11.07
CA VAL A 195 -5.50 5.63 10.12
C VAL A 195 -6.88 5.61 10.76
N LEU A 196 -7.26 4.53 11.46
CA LEU A 196 -8.56 4.40 12.11
C LEU A 196 -8.74 5.35 13.30
N ASN A 197 -7.67 5.65 14.04
CA ASN A 197 -7.74 6.62 15.14
C ASN A 197 -8.13 8.02 14.66
N LEU A 198 -7.95 8.35 13.37
CA LEU A 198 -8.48 9.61 12.82
C LEU A 198 -10.01 9.66 12.83
N LEU A 199 -10.68 8.51 12.89
CA LEU A 199 -12.14 8.40 12.96
C LEU A 199 -12.67 8.42 14.40
N GLU A 200 -11.82 8.17 15.40
CA GLU A 200 -12.26 8.00 16.80
C GLU A 200 -13.17 9.14 17.31
N PRO A 201 -12.89 10.44 17.01
CA PRO A 201 -13.74 11.54 17.45
C PRO A 201 -15.15 11.51 16.85
N TYR A 202 -15.31 10.88 15.70
CA TYR A 202 -16.57 10.85 14.92
C TYR A 202 -17.34 9.54 15.09
N LEU A 203 -16.77 8.53 15.77
CA LEU A 203 -17.40 7.24 15.96
C LEU A 203 -18.51 7.29 17.02
N GLU A 204 -19.60 6.58 16.72
CA GLU A 204 -20.61 6.21 17.70
C GLU A 204 -19.99 5.44 18.89
N ALA A 205 -20.59 5.51 20.07
CA ALA A 205 -20.02 4.96 21.30
C ALA A 205 -19.68 3.46 21.19
N THR A 206 -20.58 2.67 20.59
CA THR A 206 -20.38 1.23 20.37
C THR A 206 -19.22 0.97 19.41
N GLN A 207 -19.15 1.71 18.30
CA GLN A 207 -18.09 1.60 17.31
C GLN A 207 -16.73 2.02 17.88
N ARG A 208 -16.70 3.03 18.71
CA ARG A 208 -15.49 3.46 19.43
C ARG A 208 -14.98 2.37 20.36
N ALA A 209 -15.89 1.72 21.12
CA ALA A 209 -15.51 0.59 21.97
C ALA A 209 -14.94 -0.59 21.16
N HIS A 210 -15.51 -0.88 19.97
CA HIS A 210 -14.99 -1.89 19.05
C HIS A 210 -13.59 -1.52 18.53
N LEU A 211 -13.35 -0.25 18.14
CA LEU A 211 -12.02 0.20 17.73
C LEU A 211 -10.98 0.00 18.83
N GLN A 212 -11.33 0.34 20.08
CA GLN A 212 -10.44 0.15 21.21
C GLN A 212 -10.15 -1.32 21.50
N ALA A 213 -11.14 -2.21 21.37
CA ALA A 213 -10.96 -3.65 21.51
C ALA A 213 -10.04 -4.22 20.43
N LEU A 214 -10.23 -3.85 19.15
CA LEU A 214 -9.35 -4.23 18.05
C LEU A 214 -7.91 -3.75 18.31
N ALA A 215 -7.75 -2.52 18.75
CA ALA A 215 -6.45 -1.95 19.07
C ALA A 215 -5.70 -2.68 20.20
N GLN A 216 -6.42 -3.29 21.15
CA GLN A 216 -5.84 -4.10 22.23
C GLN A 216 -5.41 -5.49 21.76
N VAL A 217 -6.22 -6.15 20.94
CA VAL A 217 -5.91 -7.48 20.37
C VAL A 217 -4.64 -7.44 19.53
N TYR A 218 -4.44 -6.35 18.81
CA TYR A 218 -3.29 -6.14 17.92
C TYR A 218 -2.19 -5.25 18.53
N ALA A 219 -2.25 -4.95 19.82
CA ALA A 219 -1.14 -4.30 20.50
C ALA A 219 0.08 -5.20 20.48
N PRO A 220 1.28 -4.71 20.11
CA PRO A 220 2.50 -5.50 20.25
C PRO A 220 2.61 -5.93 21.69
N THR A 221 2.73 -7.23 21.93
CA THR A 221 3.12 -7.77 23.26
C THR A 221 4.41 -7.06 23.63
N ALA A 222 4.36 -6.30 24.73
CA ALA A 222 5.53 -5.64 25.27
C ALA A 222 6.59 -6.71 25.54
N GLY A 223 7.62 -6.78 24.69
CA GLY A 223 8.81 -7.58 24.84
C GLY A 223 9.90 -6.74 25.49
#